data_0264e4e6315e1edb5d70cb0fd5983b29
#
_entry.id   0264e4e6315e1edb5d70cb0fd5983b29
#
_cell.length_a   1.000
_cell.length_b   1.000
_cell.length_c   1.000
_cell.angle_alpha   90.00
_cell.angle_beta   90.00
_cell.angle_gamma   90.00
#
_symmetry.space_group_name_H-M   'P 1'
#
loop_
_entity.id
_entity.type
_entity.pdbx_description
1 polymer ?
#
loop_
_entity_poly.entity_id
_entity_poly.type
_entity_poly.pdbx_seq_one_letter_code
_entity_poly.pdbx_strand_id
1 'polypeptide(L)'
;RPAPFSSTTGAAFTARRPTPMSAAIVKKRYEKLEKDMEDDKNFYHFMIRAREDDRLIGKAMIHRIEWSNGNCAMRLGIGAESDRRKGFGAQALTMLLRFAFSELNMFRVTAYIPEYNEGALALFRKFGFVEEVRRRQALERDARRWDLLVWGLLKDEWAKQASP
;
A
#
# COMPACT_ATOMS: atom_id res chain seq x y z
N ARG A 1 23.51 10.21 11.35
CA ARG A 1 23.31 8.88 10.77
C ARG A 1 21.82 8.60 10.79
N PRO A 2 21.15 8.35 9.67
CA PRO A 2 19.74 7.93 9.72
C PRO A 2 19.70 6.53 10.34
N ALA A 3 18.81 6.35 11.31
CA ALA A 3 18.55 5.05 11.93
C ALA A 3 18.09 4.04 10.87
N PRO A 4 18.53 2.77 10.96
CA PRO A 4 18.12 1.75 10.00
C PRO A 4 16.60 1.59 10.06
N PHE A 5 15.96 1.61 8.90
CA PHE A 5 14.54 1.32 8.77
C PHE A 5 14.25 -0.03 9.42
N SER A 6 13.54 -0.01 10.52
CA SER A 6 12.97 -1.22 11.11
C SER A 6 11.99 -1.82 10.08
N SER A 7 12.40 -2.92 9.48
CA SER A 7 11.75 -3.57 8.34
C SER A 7 10.42 -4.27 8.67
N THR A 8 9.85 -3.99 9.83
CA THR A 8 8.77 -4.83 10.39
C THR A 8 7.39 -4.62 9.76
N THR A 9 7.20 -3.62 8.90
CA THR A 9 5.82 -3.30 8.46
C THR A 9 5.59 -3.26 6.96
N GLY A 10 6.63 -3.27 6.15
CA GLY A 10 6.48 -3.28 4.68
C GLY A 10 6.55 -4.66 4.03
N ALA A 11 6.92 -5.68 4.80
CA ALA A 11 7.25 -7.02 4.29
C ALA A 11 6.11 -8.04 4.37
N ALA A 12 4.92 -7.65 4.78
CA ALA A 12 3.81 -8.56 5.03
C ALA A 12 3.24 -9.28 3.78
N PHE A 13 3.79 -9.00 2.60
CA PHE A 13 3.30 -9.61 1.35
C PHE A 13 4.29 -10.57 0.69
N THR A 14 5.48 -10.73 1.19
CA THR A 14 6.40 -11.76 0.72
C THR A 14 6.59 -12.78 1.84
N ALA A 15 6.36 -14.05 1.54
CA ALA A 15 6.54 -15.19 2.43
C ALA A 15 8.00 -15.42 2.89
N ARG A 16 8.86 -14.42 2.73
CA ARG A 16 10.24 -14.41 3.25
C ARG A 16 10.26 -13.67 4.58
N ARG A 17 10.86 -14.31 5.60
CA ARG A 17 11.23 -13.65 6.85
C ARG A 17 11.88 -12.31 6.52
N PRO A 18 11.53 -11.21 7.20
CA PRO A 18 12.21 -9.94 7.01
C PRO A 18 13.67 -10.11 7.45
N THR A 19 14.55 -10.34 6.49
CA THR A 19 16.00 -10.30 6.72
C THR A 19 16.41 -8.83 6.77
N PRO A 20 17.23 -8.41 7.74
CA PRO A 20 17.81 -7.10 7.76
C PRO A 20 18.53 -6.86 6.42
N MET A 21 18.10 -5.87 5.67
CA MET A 21 18.70 -5.52 4.39
C MET A 21 19.76 -4.44 4.62
N SER A 22 20.97 -4.64 4.09
CA SER A 22 21.97 -3.58 4.08
C SER A 22 21.51 -2.39 3.21
N ALA A 23 22.02 -1.20 3.52
CA ALA A 23 21.73 0.00 2.72
C ALA A 23 22.01 -0.18 1.24
N ALA A 24 23.04 -0.94 0.88
CA ALA A 24 23.38 -1.27 -0.50
C ALA A 24 22.32 -2.13 -1.20
N ILE A 25 21.76 -3.11 -0.51
CA ILE A 25 20.66 -3.94 -1.04
C ILE A 25 19.40 -3.10 -1.22
N VAL A 26 19.12 -2.19 -0.28
CA VAL A 26 17.99 -1.26 -0.37
C VAL A 26 18.16 -0.36 -1.59
N LYS A 27 19.33 0.28 -1.77
CA LYS A 27 19.64 1.13 -2.91
C LYS A 27 19.46 0.39 -4.24
N LYS A 28 20.06 -0.79 -4.39
CA LYS A 28 19.97 -1.61 -5.60
C LYS A 28 18.52 -2.02 -5.93
N ARG A 29 17.69 -2.20 -4.88
CA ARG A 29 16.26 -2.50 -5.04
C ARG A 29 15.47 -1.30 -5.53
N TYR A 30 15.81 -0.09 -5.09
CA TYR A 30 15.18 1.14 -5.57
C TYR A 30 15.62 1.45 -7.02
N GLU A 31 16.87 1.32 -7.36
CA GLU A 31 17.37 1.46 -8.73
C GLU A 31 16.65 0.50 -9.69
N LYS A 32 16.45 -0.75 -9.26
CA LYS A 32 15.65 -1.71 -10.02
C LYS A 32 14.19 -1.30 -10.16
N LEU A 33 13.58 -0.80 -9.08
CA LEU A 33 12.19 -0.32 -9.11
C LEU A 33 12.01 0.87 -10.04
N GLU A 34 12.96 1.81 -10.05
CA GLU A 34 12.96 2.95 -10.97
C GLU A 34 12.99 2.47 -12.43
N LYS A 35 13.89 1.53 -12.74
CA LYS A 35 13.96 0.93 -14.08
C LYS A 35 12.69 0.16 -14.45
N ASP A 36 12.16 -0.66 -13.54
CA ASP A 36 10.92 -1.39 -13.77
C ASP A 36 9.72 -0.43 -14.02
N MET A 37 9.73 0.77 -13.41
CA MET A 37 8.72 1.81 -13.65
C MET A 37 8.85 2.51 -15.01
N GLU A 38 10.06 2.65 -15.52
CA GLU A 38 10.30 3.18 -16.87
C GLU A 38 9.83 2.19 -17.95
N ASP A 39 10.00 0.90 -17.70
CA ASP A 39 9.70 -0.18 -18.63
C ASP A 39 8.23 -0.70 -18.52
N ASP A 40 7.61 -0.63 -17.31
CA ASP A 40 6.28 -1.20 -17.04
C ASP A 40 5.23 -0.14 -16.69
N LYS A 41 4.39 0.21 -17.66
CA LYS A 41 3.25 1.13 -17.50
C LYS A 41 2.15 0.61 -16.56
N ASN A 42 2.27 -0.59 -16.02
CA ASN A 42 1.30 -1.21 -15.13
C ASN A 42 1.66 -1.06 -13.64
N PHE A 43 2.58 -0.15 -13.33
CA PHE A 43 3.10 0.01 -11.99
C PHE A 43 3.49 1.46 -11.67
N TYR A 44 3.00 1.99 -10.52
CA TYR A 44 3.39 3.29 -9.98
C TYR A 44 3.86 3.13 -8.54
N HIS A 45 5.01 3.67 -8.22
CA HIS A 45 5.59 3.68 -6.88
C HIS A 45 5.78 5.10 -6.37
N PHE A 46 5.28 5.38 -5.18
CA PHE A 46 5.32 6.70 -4.55
C PHE A 46 6.06 6.64 -3.21
N MET A 47 6.91 7.63 -2.97
CA MET A 47 7.51 7.90 -1.68
C MET A 47 6.66 8.89 -0.91
N ILE A 48 6.25 8.52 0.30
CA ILE A 48 5.50 9.40 1.18
C ILE A 48 6.50 10.17 2.03
N ARG A 49 6.50 11.50 1.90
CA ARG A 49 7.39 12.39 2.64
C ARG A 49 6.59 13.35 3.52
N ALA A 50 7.13 13.71 4.67
CA ALA A 50 6.59 14.76 5.51
C ALA A 50 6.85 16.13 4.84
N ARG A 51 5.84 17.01 4.84
CA ARG A 51 5.96 18.33 4.19
C ARG A 51 6.90 19.28 4.94
N GLU A 52 7.08 19.06 6.23
CA GLU A 52 7.85 19.96 7.11
C GLU A 52 9.36 19.86 6.89
N ASP A 53 9.88 18.65 6.71
CA ASP A 53 11.31 18.34 6.70
C ASP A 53 11.74 17.44 5.54
N ASP A 54 10.84 17.16 4.61
CA ASP A 54 11.03 16.22 3.49
C ASP A 54 11.48 14.80 3.90
N ARG A 55 11.29 14.45 5.16
CA ARG A 55 11.65 13.14 5.70
C ARG A 55 10.77 12.03 5.12
N LEU A 56 11.40 10.96 4.69
CA LEU A 56 10.69 9.77 4.20
C LEU A 56 9.95 9.07 5.35
N ILE A 57 8.64 8.99 5.26
CA ILE A 57 7.76 8.38 6.27
C ILE A 57 7.09 7.09 5.80
N GLY A 58 7.03 6.87 4.50
CA GLY A 58 6.37 5.68 3.98
C GLY A 58 6.50 5.52 2.49
N LYS A 59 5.80 4.53 1.98
CA LYS A 59 5.69 4.26 0.55
C LYS A 59 4.29 3.80 0.19
N ALA A 60 3.93 4.08 -1.04
CA ALA A 60 2.67 3.63 -1.62
C ALA A 60 2.91 3.13 -3.04
N MET A 61 2.03 2.28 -3.55
CA MET A 61 2.09 1.80 -4.91
C MET A 61 0.72 1.51 -5.46
N ILE A 62 0.58 1.70 -6.76
CA ILE A 62 -0.49 1.15 -7.58
C ILE A 62 0.15 0.14 -8.52
N HIS A 63 -0.41 -1.03 -8.60
CA HIS A 63 0.15 -2.16 -9.36
C HIS A 63 -0.96 -3.06 -9.89
N ARG A 64 -0.60 -4.03 -10.73
CA ARG A 64 -1.56 -4.93 -11.39
C ARG A 64 -2.64 -4.13 -12.10
N ILE A 65 -2.22 -3.15 -12.88
CA ILE A 65 -3.13 -2.31 -13.63
C ILE A 65 -3.59 -3.09 -14.86
N GLU A 66 -4.90 -3.32 -14.93
CA GLU A 66 -5.58 -3.93 -16.05
C GLU A 66 -6.35 -2.84 -16.80
N TRP A 67 -5.69 -2.19 -17.73
CA TRP A 67 -6.23 -1.02 -18.44
C TRP A 67 -7.57 -1.31 -19.13
N SER A 68 -7.70 -2.49 -19.75
CA SER A 68 -8.93 -2.90 -20.46
C SER A 68 -10.12 -3.08 -19.53
N ASN A 69 -9.89 -3.45 -18.28
CA ASN A 69 -10.92 -3.69 -17.27
C ASN A 69 -11.08 -2.50 -16.29
N GLY A 70 -10.18 -1.52 -16.35
CA GLY A 70 -10.17 -0.42 -15.42
C GLY A 70 -9.89 -0.85 -13.96
N ASN A 71 -9.14 -1.92 -13.75
CA ASN A 71 -8.84 -2.46 -12.43
C ASN A 71 -7.39 -2.20 -12.05
N CYS A 72 -7.16 -1.95 -10.77
CA CYS A 72 -5.81 -1.96 -10.21
C CYS A 72 -5.79 -2.46 -8.76
N ALA A 73 -4.61 -2.78 -8.28
CA ALA A 73 -4.38 -3.03 -6.87
C ALA A 73 -3.53 -1.92 -6.27
N MET A 74 -3.74 -1.62 -4.99
CA MET A 74 -2.92 -0.65 -4.28
C MET A 74 -2.31 -1.21 -3.01
N ARG A 75 -1.21 -0.59 -2.60
CA ARG A 75 -0.52 -0.87 -1.35
C ARG A 75 -0.03 0.43 -0.73
N LEU A 76 -0.14 0.51 0.58
CA LEU A 76 0.28 1.65 1.38
C LEU A 76 0.97 1.17 2.65
N GLY A 77 2.08 1.78 3.02
CA GLY A 77 2.78 1.48 4.26
C GLY A 77 3.46 2.70 4.86
N ILE A 78 3.22 2.95 6.15
CA ILE A 78 3.95 3.93 6.97
C ILE A 78 5.06 3.16 7.71
N GLY A 79 6.30 3.62 7.59
CA GLY A 79 7.49 2.93 8.07
C GLY A 79 7.58 2.91 9.59
N ALA A 80 7.95 4.02 10.19
CA ALA A 80 8.18 4.11 11.62
C ALA A 80 6.85 4.06 12.40
N GLU A 81 6.88 3.40 13.55
CA GLU A 81 5.73 3.35 14.45
C GLU A 81 5.34 4.73 14.97
N SER A 82 6.36 5.56 15.23
CA SER A 82 6.19 6.96 15.64
C SER A 82 5.45 7.84 14.64
N ASP A 83 5.37 7.44 13.37
CA ASP A 83 4.65 8.16 12.31
C ASP A 83 3.23 7.63 12.08
N ARG A 84 2.87 6.53 12.72
CA ARG A 84 1.52 5.96 12.61
C ARG A 84 0.52 6.75 13.46
N ARG A 85 -0.76 6.61 13.11
CA ARG A 85 -1.88 7.28 13.80
C ARG A 85 -1.82 8.82 13.82
N LYS A 86 -0.94 9.42 13.01
CA LYS A 86 -0.83 10.88 12.81
C LYS A 86 -1.56 11.39 11.55
N GLY A 87 -2.38 10.58 10.92
CA GLY A 87 -3.12 10.95 9.72
C GLY A 87 -2.37 10.75 8.40
N PHE A 88 -1.07 10.50 8.39
CA PHE A 88 -0.29 10.33 7.17
C PHE A 88 -0.82 9.23 6.24
N GLY A 89 -1.24 8.09 6.80
CA GLY A 89 -1.84 7.01 6.01
C GLY A 89 -3.15 7.42 5.35
N ALA A 90 -3.99 8.19 6.04
CA ALA A 90 -5.25 8.68 5.50
C ALA A 90 -5.02 9.70 4.38
N GLN A 91 -4.12 10.66 4.57
CA GLN A 91 -3.76 11.63 3.53
C GLN A 91 -3.19 10.94 2.30
N ALA A 92 -2.26 10.01 2.48
CA ALA A 92 -1.68 9.25 1.38
C ALA A 92 -2.72 8.41 0.64
N LEU A 93 -3.64 7.76 1.34
CA LEU A 93 -4.71 6.98 0.74
C LEU A 93 -5.68 7.87 -0.06
N THR A 94 -6.03 9.06 0.45
CA THR A 94 -6.82 10.06 -0.29
C THR A 94 -6.17 10.41 -1.62
N MET A 95 -4.86 10.71 -1.61
CA MET A 95 -4.12 11.05 -2.84
C MET A 95 -4.04 9.88 -3.81
N LEU A 96 -3.81 8.67 -3.32
CA LEU A 96 -3.76 7.47 -4.15
C LEU A 96 -5.09 7.15 -4.81
N LEU A 97 -6.21 7.26 -4.08
CA LEU A 97 -7.54 7.03 -4.62
C LEU A 97 -7.90 8.07 -5.68
N ARG A 98 -7.58 9.34 -5.40
CA ARG A 98 -7.75 10.39 -6.41
C ARG A 98 -6.94 10.10 -7.68
N PHE A 99 -5.68 9.73 -7.53
CA PHE A 99 -4.82 9.37 -8.67
C PHE A 99 -5.39 8.18 -9.44
N ALA A 100 -5.79 7.10 -8.74
CA ALA A 100 -6.35 5.92 -9.39
C ALA A 100 -7.67 6.21 -10.12
N PHE A 101 -8.62 6.89 -9.48
CA PHE A 101 -9.96 7.08 -10.06
C PHE A 101 -10.05 8.27 -11.01
N SER A 102 -9.29 9.36 -10.76
CA SER A 102 -9.39 10.58 -11.59
C SER A 102 -8.32 10.64 -12.68
N GLU A 103 -7.06 10.30 -12.37
CA GLU A 103 -5.97 10.42 -13.34
C GLU A 103 -5.83 9.16 -14.20
N LEU A 104 -5.82 7.97 -13.56
CA LEU A 104 -5.74 6.70 -14.28
C LEU A 104 -7.08 6.19 -14.79
N ASN A 105 -8.18 6.86 -14.42
CA ASN A 105 -9.55 6.49 -14.78
C ASN A 105 -9.90 5.03 -14.46
N MET A 106 -9.42 4.53 -13.33
CA MET A 106 -9.77 3.18 -12.89
C MET A 106 -11.24 3.10 -12.48
N PHE A 107 -11.87 1.98 -12.73
CA PHE A 107 -13.23 1.67 -12.29
C PHE A 107 -13.24 1.05 -10.90
N ARG A 108 -12.18 0.27 -10.58
CA ARG A 108 -12.07 -0.51 -9.35
C ARG A 108 -10.65 -0.51 -8.79
N VAL A 109 -10.56 -0.40 -7.48
CA VAL A 109 -9.31 -0.54 -6.73
C VAL A 109 -9.42 -1.68 -5.74
N THR A 110 -8.38 -2.53 -5.70
CA THR A 110 -8.28 -3.68 -4.80
C THR A 110 -7.14 -3.47 -3.79
N ALA A 111 -7.38 -3.84 -2.53
CA ALA A 111 -6.37 -3.88 -1.48
C ALA A 111 -6.28 -5.30 -0.88
N TYR A 112 -5.06 -5.75 -0.61
CA TYR A 112 -4.78 -7.04 0.03
C TYR A 112 -4.28 -6.77 1.44
N ILE A 113 -5.06 -7.11 2.45
CA ILE A 113 -4.80 -6.74 3.84
C ILE A 113 -4.74 -8.02 4.71
N PRO A 114 -3.59 -8.28 5.39
CA PRO A 114 -3.54 -9.34 6.38
C PRO A 114 -4.52 -9.08 7.52
N GLU A 115 -5.22 -10.10 8.02
CA GLU A 115 -6.20 -9.95 9.09
C GLU A 115 -5.61 -9.40 10.39
N TYR A 116 -4.32 -9.65 10.65
CA TYR A 116 -3.62 -9.11 11.82
C TYR A 116 -3.29 -7.60 11.72
N ASN A 117 -3.49 -6.98 10.57
CA ASN A 117 -3.19 -5.56 10.36
C ASN A 117 -4.41 -4.68 10.64
N GLU A 118 -4.83 -4.64 11.91
CA GLU A 118 -6.01 -3.91 12.35
C GLU A 118 -5.99 -2.43 11.93
N GLY A 119 -4.81 -1.80 11.96
CA GLY A 119 -4.66 -0.40 11.56
C GLY A 119 -4.98 -0.17 10.08
N ALA A 120 -4.56 -1.09 9.20
CA ALA A 120 -4.91 -1.03 7.78
C ALA A 120 -6.39 -1.34 7.59
N LEU A 121 -6.94 -2.35 8.25
CA LEU A 121 -8.36 -2.69 8.17
C LEU A 121 -9.24 -1.51 8.56
N ALA A 122 -8.92 -0.83 9.67
CA ALA A 122 -9.65 0.35 10.11
C ALA A 122 -9.54 1.50 9.10
N LEU A 123 -8.34 1.73 8.56
CA LEU A 123 -8.11 2.77 7.55
C LEU A 123 -8.92 2.53 6.28
N PHE A 124 -8.79 1.35 5.67
CA PHE A 124 -9.47 1.04 4.42
C PHE A 124 -10.98 1.00 4.57
N ARG A 125 -11.50 0.49 5.71
CA ARG A 125 -12.94 0.55 6.03
C ARG A 125 -13.45 1.99 6.09
N LYS A 126 -12.70 2.90 6.72
CA LYS A 126 -13.04 4.33 6.78
C LYS A 126 -13.17 4.96 5.38
N PHE A 127 -12.42 4.46 4.41
CA PHE A 127 -12.46 4.90 3.01
C PHE A 127 -13.44 4.11 2.14
N GLY A 128 -14.35 3.35 2.77
CA GLY A 128 -15.43 2.65 2.10
C GLY A 128 -15.07 1.37 1.37
N PHE A 129 -13.86 0.86 1.57
CA PHE A 129 -13.53 -0.47 1.07
C PHE A 129 -14.37 -1.54 1.75
N VAL A 130 -14.77 -2.53 0.98
CA VAL A 130 -15.59 -3.68 1.42
C VAL A 130 -14.76 -4.95 1.33
N GLU A 131 -14.85 -5.83 2.34
CA GLU A 131 -14.26 -7.17 2.29
C GLU A 131 -15.05 -8.02 1.29
N GLU A 132 -14.36 -8.54 0.28
CA GLU A 132 -14.98 -9.33 -0.78
C GLU A 132 -14.55 -10.80 -0.76
N VAL A 133 -13.28 -11.05 -0.38
CA VAL A 133 -12.72 -12.40 -0.31
C VAL A 133 -11.86 -12.55 0.93
N ARG A 134 -12.02 -13.67 1.61
CA ARG A 134 -11.18 -14.12 2.72
C ARG A 134 -10.42 -15.37 2.30
N ARG A 135 -9.12 -15.22 2.10
CA ARG A 135 -8.22 -16.35 1.81
C ARG A 135 -7.72 -16.92 3.11
N ARG A 136 -8.34 -18.01 3.55
CA ARG A 136 -8.04 -18.62 4.84
C ARG A 136 -6.60 -19.13 4.92
N GLN A 137 -5.91 -18.86 6.03
CA GLN A 137 -4.57 -19.36 6.36
C GLN A 137 -3.51 -19.13 5.27
N ALA A 138 -3.69 -18.08 4.46
CA ALA A 138 -2.85 -17.79 3.32
C ALA A 138 -1.49 -17.20 3.68
N LEU A 139 -1.33 -16.71 4.91
CA LEU A 139 -0.10 -16.08 5.39
C LEU A 139 0.46 -16.83 6.59
N GLU A 140 1.79 -16.86 6.68
CA GLU A 140 2.48 -17.34 7.85
C GLU A 140 3.30 -16.20 8.48
N ARG A 141 3.07 -15.96 9.76
CA ARG A 141 3.83 -14.99 10.54
C ARG A 141 3.87 -15.42 12.00
N ASP A 142 5.04 -15.31 12.62
CA ASP A 142 5.27 -15.64 14.03
C ASP A 142 4.80 -17.07 14.37
N ALA A 143 5.13 -18.04 13.50
CA ALA A 143 4.73 -19.44 13.57
C ALA A 143 3.20 -19.68 13.62
N ARG A 144 2.41 -18.72 13.19
CA ARG A 144 0.94 -18.78 13.11
C ARG A 144 0.47 -18.52 11.68
N ARG A 145 -0.62 -19.17 11.32
CA ARG A 145 -1.34 -18.93 10.06
C ARG A 145 -2.38 -17.83 10.24
N TRP A 146 -2.50 -16.98 9.22
CA TRP A 146 -3.38 -15.83 9.17
C TRP A 146 -4.12 -15.75 7.85
N ASP A 147 -5.30 -15.18 7.87
CA ASP A 147 -6.05 -14.95 6.65
C ASP A 147 -5.50 -13.72 5.90
N LEU A 148 -5.63 -13.78 4.57
CA LEU A 148 -5.42 -12.63 3.71
C LEU A 148 -6.78 -12.16 3.19
N LEU A 149 -7.13 -10.94 3.53
CA LEU A 149 -8.39 -10.33 3.14
C LEU A 149 -8.20 -9.54 1.84
N VAL A 150 -9.12 -9.70 0.91
CA VAL A 150 -9.18 -8.94 -0.34
C VAL A 150 -10.33 -7.96 -0.21
N TRP A 151 -10.02 -6.69 -0.28
CA TRP A 151 -10.97 -5.60 -0.15
C TRP A 151 -11.05 -4.81 -1.45
N GLY A 152 -12.25 -4.41 -1.86
CA GLY A 152 -12.52 -3.64 -3.07
C GLY A 152 -13.19 -2.32 -2.78
N LEU A 153 -12.96 -1.36 -3.69
CA LEU A 153 -13.67 -0.07 -3.74
C LEU A 153 -13.97 0.26 -5.20
N LEU A 154 -15.20 0.57 -5.52
CA LEU A 154 -15.63 1.00 -6.84
C LEU A 154 -15.59 2.53 -6.97
N LYS A 155 -15.38 3.02 -8.19
CA LYS A 155 -15.34 4.46 -8.50
C LYS A 155 -16.60 5.20 -8.02
N ASP A 156 -17.77 4.62 -8.25
CA ASP A 156 -19.04 5.23 -7.85
C ASP A 156 -19.25 5.28 -6.33
N GLU A 157 -18.74 4.28 -5.62
CA GLU A 157 -18.76 4.25 -4.15
C GLU A 157 -17.85 5.33 -3.58
N TRP A 158 -16.65 5.48 -4.16
CA TRP A 158 -15.73 6.55 -3.79
C TRP A 158 -16.30 7.94 -4.08
N ALA A 159 -16.92 8.15 -5.26
CA ALA A 159 -17.50 9.42 -5.65
C ALA A 159 -18.62 9.86 -4.67
N LYS A 160 -19.46 8.93 -4.22
CA LYS A 160 -20.52 9.22 -3.22
C LYS A 160 -19.97 9.68 -1.87
N GLN A 161 -18.78 9.22 -1.49
CA GLN A 161 -18.16 9.62 -0.23
C GLN A 161 -17.41 10.95 -0.33
N ALA A 162 -16.97 11.32 -1.54
CA ALA A 162 -16.28 12.57 -1.81
C ALA A 162 -17.23 13.75 -2.04
N SER A 163 -18.54 13.49 -2.22
CA SER A 163 -19.56 14.52 -2.28
C SER A 163 -19.96 14.95 -0.86
N PRO A 164 -19.93 16.26 -0.52
CA PRO A 164 -20.30 16.76 0.80
C PRO A 164 -21.79 16.56 1.11
#